data_d1d0c5b664e06064e144411fa2f09e8a
#
_entry.id   d1d0c5b664e06064e144411fa2f09e8a
#
_cell.length_a   1.000
_cell.length_b   1.000
_cell.length_c   1.000
_cell.angle_alpha   90.00
_cell.angle_beta   90.00
_cell.angle_gamma   90.00
#
_symmetry.space_group_name_H-M   'P 1'
#
loop_
_entity.id
_entity.type
_entity.pdbx_description
1 polymer ?
#
loop_
_entity_poly.entity_id
_entity_poly.type
_entity_poly.pdbx_seq_one_letter_code
_entity_poly.pdbx_strand_id
1 'polypeptide(L)'
;MQLTKIQKQIENNPWKTAITIRKNNQTIFENSNANMVFKSASLIKLGIALYIEEEKPDTIDNTLNLSSDDIVGGAGIINRLSIKSWQISDLLDLMLSVSDNTATNALLNYYNINTINDYLQQNFQNISLGRFLMKKSTKENTCTANSMMDVFEKLLAANNKVSHVVLNALKHQEVRNKLVAYSNPKYEVFNKTGELLHEQHDIARFKANADVIDC
;
A
#
# COMPACT_ATOMS: atom_id res chain seq x y z
N MET A 1 -25.11 15.96 -2.04
CA MET A 1 -24.62 17.26 -1.53
C MET A 1 -23.16 17.25 -1.07
N GLN A 2 -22.64 16.21 -0.45
CA GLN A 2 -21.22 16.15 -0.01
C GLN A 2 -20.24 15.89 -1.16
N LEU A 3 -20.55 14.99 -2.09
CA LEU A 3 -19.68 14.67 -3.24
C LEU A 3 -19.46 15.86 -4.18
N THR A 4 -20.49 16.71 -4.35
CA THR A 4 -20.37 17.95 -5.14
C THR A 4 -19.38 18.96 -4.52
N LYS A 5 -19.23 18.96 -3.18
CA LYS A 5 -18.21 19.79 -2.51
C LYS A 5 -16.79 19.26 -2.77
N ILE A 6 -16.62 17.94 -2.70
CA ILE A 6 -15.34 17.29 -3.01
C ILE A 6 -14.93 17.62 -4.45
N GLN A 7 -15.84 17.46 -5.40
CA GLN A 7 -15.58 17.77 -6.81
C GLN A 7 -15.11 19.21 -7.01
N LYS A 8 -15.82 20.20 -6.42
CA LYS A 8 -15.41 21.61 -6.49
C LYS A 8 -14.04 21.88 -5.87
N GLN A 9 -13.71 21.21 -4.76
CA GLN A 9 -12.40 21.34 -4.14
C GLN A 9 -11.28 20.78 -5.02
N ILE A 10 -11.54 19.65 -5.71
CA ILE A 10 -10.58 19.05 -6.66
C ILE A 10 -10.37 19.96 -7.86
N GLU A 11 -11.45 20.51 -8.45
CA GLU A 11 -11.40 21.40 -9.61
C GLU A 11 -10.64 22.71 -9.30
N ASN A 12 -10.74 23.20 -8.07
CA ASN A 12 -10.03 24.41 -7.62
C ASN A 12 -8.63 24.14 -7.07
N ASN A 13 -8.19 22.88 -7.01
CA ASN A 13 -6.87 22.54 -6.49
C ASN A 13 -5.81 22.71 -7.59
N PRO A 14 -4.71 23.46 -7.37
CA PRO A 14 -3.63 23.61 -8.34
C PRO A 14 -2.84 22.32 -8.57
N TRP A 15 -2.98 21.33 -7.70
CA TRP A 15 -2.27 20.06 -7.79
C TRP A 15 -3.08 19.03 -8.58
N LYS A 16 -2.38 18.16 -9.34
CA LYS A 16 -3.03 17.00 -9.96
C LYS A 16 -3.50 16.04 -8.86
N THR A 17 -4.79 15.83 -8.81
CA THR A 17 -5.44 14.99 -7.79
C THR A 17 -6.20 13.86 -8.48
N ALA A 18 -5.98 12.61 -8.04
CA ALA A 18 -6.76 11.44 -8.43
C ALA A 18 -7.49 10.89 -7.21
N ILE A 19 -8.79 10.68 -7.34
CA ILE A 19 -9.64 10.16 -6.25
C ILE A 19 -10.60 9.13 -6.83
N THR A 20 -10.73 8.01 -6.11
CA THR A 20 -11.82 7.06 -6.26
C THR A 20 -12.37 6.73 -4.88
N ILE A 21 -13.69 6.62 -4.77
CA ILE A 21 -14.40 6.25 -3.54
C ILE A 21 -15.38 5.14 -3.88
N ARG A 22 -15.30 4.04 -3.14
CA ARG A 22 -16.23 2.92 -3.26
C ARG A 22 -17.01 2.73 -1.96
N LYS A 23 -18.27 2.37 -2.07
CA LYS A 23 -19.07 1.90 -0.94
C LYS A 23 -19.56 0.49 -1.26
N ASN A 24 -19.24 -0.47 -0.38
CA ASN A 24 -19.59 -1.88 -0.55
C ASN A 24 -19.22 -2.40 -1.95
N ASN A 25 -17.98 -2.14 -2.37
CA ASN A 25 -17.39 -2.47 -3.68
C ASN A 25 -18.06 -1.78 -4.89
N GLN A 26 -18.91 -0.77 -4.69
CA GLN A 26 -19.50 0.01 -5.77
C GLN A 26 -18.89 1.41 -5.81
N THR A 27 -18.38 1.82 -6.96
CA THR A 27 -17.86 3.18 -7.15
C THR A 27 -18.99 4.20 -6.98
N ILE A 28 -18.87 5.06 -5.99
CA ILE A 28 -19.81 6.16 -5.72
C ILE A 28 -19.26 7.52 -6.14
N PHE A 29 -17.94 7.61 -6.33
CA PHE A 29 -17.28 8.80 -6.84
C PHE A 29 -15.92 8.42 -7.45
N GLU A 30 -15.61 9.00 -8.60
CA GLU A 30 -14.26 9.08 -9.15
C GLU A 30 -14.11 10.39 -9.93
N ASN A 31 -12.90 10.95 -9.95
CA ASN A 31 -12.63 12.10 -10.79
C ASN A 31 -11.95 11.67 -12.12
N SER A 32 -11.84 12.61 -13.06
CA SER A 32 -11.26 12.37 -14.39
C SER A 32 -9.82 11.84 -14.37
N ASN A 33 -9.11 12.03 -13.26
CA ASN A 33 -7.72 11.61 -13.10
C ASN A 33 -7.59 10.23 -12.42
N ALA A 34 -8.67 9.54 -12.08
CA ALA A 34 -8.62 8.27 -11.34
C ALA A 34 -7.75 7.19 -12.03
N ASN A 35 -7.63 7.26 -13.37
CA ASN A 35 -6.78 6.39 -14.19
C ASN A 35 -5.46 7.07 -14.64
N MET A 36 -5.15 8.26 -14.15
CA MET A 36 -3.84 8.89 -14.40
C MET A 36 -2.75 8.15 -13.62
N VAL A 37 -1.62 7.93 -14.27
CA VAL A 37 -0.47 7.26 -13.66
C VAL A 37 0.32 8.26 -12.80
N PHE A 38 0.54 7.88 -11.55
CA PHE A 38 1.38 8.59 -10.57
C PHE A 38 2.54 7.69 -10.11
N LYS A 39 3.60 8.27 -9.58
CA LYS A 39 4.58 7.51 -8.80
C LYS A 39 3.87 7.00 -7.53
N SER A 40 3.92 5.70 -7.31
CA SER A 40 3.13 5.06 -6.24
C SER A 40 3.63 5.36 -4.82
N ALA A 41 4.86 5.85 -4.69
CA ALA A 41 5.51 5.92 -3.38
C ALA A 41 5.37 4.58 -2.62
N SER A 42 5.05 4.63 -1.32
CA SER A 42 4.88 3.42 -0.51
C SER A 42 3.57 2.68 -0.71
N LEU A 43 2.64 3.16 -1.56
CA LEU A 43 1.43 2.38 -1.88
C LEU A 43 1.76 1.08 -2.63
N ILE A 44 2.89 1.02 -3.36
CA ILE A 44 3.33 -0.20 -4.05
C ILE A 44 3.49 -1.41 -3.09
N LYS A 45 3.70 -1.16 -1.81
CA LYS A 45 3.82 -2.19 -0.76
C LYS A 45 2.55 -3.02 -0.59
N LEU A 46 1.39 -2.45 -0.91
CA LEU A 46 0.13 -3.20 -0.96
C LEU A 46 0.15 -4.27 -2.06
N GLY A 47 0.71 -3.95 -3.22
CA GLY A 47 0.86 -4.93 -4.31
C GLY A 47 1.85 -6.04 -3.95
N ILE A 48 2.93 -5.73 -3.23
CA ILE A 48 3.88 -6.73 -2.72
C ILE A 48 3.18 -7.66 -1.71
N ALA A 49 2.41 -7.09 -0.79
CA ALA A 49 1.65 -7.85 0.20
C ALA A 49 0.63 -8.78 -0.46
N LEU A 50 -0.10 -8.31 -1.48
CA LEU A 50 -1.06 -9.10 -2.23
C LEU A 50 -0.40 -10.28 -2.96
N TYR A 51 0.76 -10.06 -3.58
CA TYR A 51 1.53 -11.15 -4.18
C TYR A 51 1.90 -12.24 -3.16
N ILE A 52 2.36 -11.84 -1.96
CA ILE A 52 2.70 -12.80 -0.90
C ILE A 52 1.45 -13.57 -0.47
N GLU A 53 0.33 -12.89 -0.33
CA GLU A 53 -0.94 -13.47 0.10
C GLU A 53 -1.50 -14.50 -0.89
N GLU A 54 -1.44 -14.22 -2.19
CA GLU A 54 -2.03 -15.09 -3.21
C GLU A 54 -1.07 -16.17 -3.70
N GLU A 55 0.20 -15.84 -3.90
CA GLU A 55 1.16 -16.73 -4.57
C GLU A 55 2.09 -17.45 -3.61
N LYS A 56 2.27 -16.93 -2.39
CA LYS A 56 3.28 -17.43 -1.44
C LYS A 56 2.79 -17.54 0.01
N PRO A 57 1.51 -17.86 0.28
CA PRO A 57 0.98 -17.84 1.65
C PRO A 57 1.70 -18.80 2.60
N ASP A 58 2.20 -19.91 2.09
CA ASP A 58 2.89 -20.94 2.90
C ASP A 58 4.29 -20.49 3.38
N THR A 59 4.81 -19.38 2.86
CA THR A 59 6.13 -18.87 3.24
C THR A 59 6.11 -17.94 4.43
N ILE A 60 4.93 -17.56 4.94
CA ILE A 60 4.77 -16.51 5.95
C ILE A 60 5.56 -16.75 7.24
N ASP A 61 5.80 -18.00 7.60
CA ASP A 61 6.56 -18.40 8.79
C ASP A 61 8.05 -18.61 8.52
N ASN A 62 8.48 -18.50 7.26
CA ASN A 62 9.89 -18.65 6.91
C ASN A 62 10.72 -17.51 7.50
N THR A 63 11.97 -17.83 7.81
CA THR A 63 12.94 -16.84 8.30
C THR A 63 13.83 -16.38 7.16
N LEU A 64 14.05 -15.07 7.08
CA LEU A 64 14.89 -14.40 6.09
C LEU A 64 16.06 -13.70 6.79
N ASN A 65 17.27 -13.91 6.30
CA ASN A 65 18.44 -13.16 6.73
C ASN A 65 18.66 -11.94 5.83
N LEU A 66 18.69 -10.76 6.44
CA LEU A 66 18.93 -9.51 5.73
C LEU A 66 20.37 -9.46 5.20
N SER A 67 20.53 -9.12 3.95
CA SER A 67 21.82 -8.74 3.37
C SER A 67 22.13 -7.26 3.64
N SER A 68 23.39 -6.86 3.49
CA SER A 68 23.77 -5.45 3.53
C SER A 68 23.03 -4.62 2.48
N ASP A 69 22.71 -5.23 1.34
CA ASP A 69 22.04 -4.58 0.22
C ASP A 69 20.56 -4.30 0.47
N ASP A 70 19.94 -5.00 1.43
CA ASP A 70 18.55 -4.75 1.81
C ASP A 70 18.43 -3.49 2.69
N ILE A 71 19.49 -3.17 3.46
CA ILE A 71 19.45 -2.13 4.47
C ILE A 71 19.53 -0.75 3.82
N VAL A 72 18.43 -0.02 3.93
CA VAL A 72 18.27 1.33 3.38
C VAL A 72 17.62 2.26 4.38
N GLY A 73 17.84 3.56 4.20
CA GLY A 73 17.22 4.60 5.02
C GLY A 73 15.79 4.94 4.60
N GLY A 74 15.33 6.10 5.05
CA GLY A 74 13.98 6.60 4.84
C GLY A 74 13.02 6.06 5.91
N ALA A 75 11.81 5.64 5.52
CA ALA A 75 10.81 5.13 6.44
C ALA A 75 11.20 3.76 7.03
N GLY A 76 10.76 3.51 8.26
CA GLY A 76 10.94 2.25 8.98
C GLY A 76 11.99 2.32 10.09
N ILE A 77 12.20 1.18 10.73
CA ILE A 77 13.03 1.05 11.93
C ILE A 77 14.17 0.01 11.79
N ILE A 78 14.04 -0.95 10.87
CA ILE A 78 14.99 -2.09 10.77
C ILE A 78 16.43 -1.61 10.53
N ASN A 79 16.62 -0.55 9.76
CA ASN A 79 17.95 0.02 9.49
C ASN A 79 18.68 0.53 10.74
N ARG A 80 17.99 0.65 11.87
CA ARG A 80 18.54 1.09 13.18
C ARG A 80 18.79 -0.09 14.13
N LEU A 81 18.38 -1.30 13.74
CA LEU A 81 18.45 -2.49 14.59
C LEU A 81 19.63 -3.38 14.19
N SER A 82 20.19 -4.08 15.17
CA SER A 82 21.27 -5.05 14.94
C SER A 82 20.78 -6.43 14.49
N ILE A 83 19.47 -6.69 14.61
CA ILE A 83 18.84 -7.96 14.25
C ILE A 83 18.94 -8.15 12.74
N LYS A 84 19.42 -9.31 12.32
CA LYS A 84 19.59 -9.63 10.88
C LYS A 84 18.67 -10.75 10.39
N SER A 85 18.06 -11.49 11.29
CA SER A 85 17.19 -12.62 10.97
C SER A 85 15.75 -12.30 11.36
N TRP A 86 14.83 -12.36 10.41
CA TRP A 86 13.44 -11.93 10.57
C TRP A 86 12.49 -12.95 9.99
N GLN A 87 11.34 -13.17 10.61
CA GLN A 87 10.25 -13.88 9.98
C GLN A 87 9.64 -13.02 8.86
N ILE A 88 9.15 -13.67 7.80
CA ILE A 88 8.47 -12.96 6.70
C ILE A 88 7.23 -12.24 7.21
N SER A 89 6.50 -12.81 8.19
CA SER A 89 5.38 -12.15 8.88
C SER A 89 5.77 -10.81 9.52
N ASP A 90 6.93 -10.75 10.20
CA ASP A 90 7.40 -9.53 10.84
C ASP A 90 7.82 -8.48 9.79
N LEU A 91 8.50 -8.91 8.73
CA LEU A 91 8.86 -8.03 7.63
C LEU A 91 7.62 -7.47 6.93
N LEU A 92 6.60 -8.30 6.71
CA LEU A 92 5.33 -7.88 6.12
C LEU A 92 4.60 -6.87 7.00
N ASP A 93 4.53 -7.13 8.32
CA ASP A 93 3.94 -6.20 9.28
C ASP A 93 4.68 -4.85 9.27
N LEU A 94 5.99 -4.83 9.40
CA LEU A 94 6.79 -3.59 9.40
C LEU A 94 6.74 -2.86 8.05
N MET A 95 6.69 -3.59 6.93
CA MET A 95 6.51 -3.00 5.60
C MET A 95 5.21 -2.21 5.51
N LEU A 96 4.14 -2.68 6.11
CA LEU A 96 2.82 -2.07 6.05
C LEU A 96 2.56 -1.07 7.18
N SER A 97 2.87 -1.41 8.44
CA SER A 97 2.54 -0.60 9.62
C SER A 97 3.40 0.66 9.75
N VAL A 98 4.70 0.55 9.61
CA VAL A 98 5.66 1.69 9.70
C VAL A 98 6.30 2.03 8.35
N SER A 99 5.79 1.41 7.26
CA SER A 99 6.30 1.62 5.91
C SER A 99 7.80 1.32 5.75
N ASP A 100 8.34 0.29 6.42
CA ASP A 100 9.76 -0.03 6.45
C ASP A 100 10.32 -0.35 5.06
N ASN A 101 11.32 0.44 4.62
CA ASN A 101 11.93 0.28 3.31
C ASN A 101 12.94 -0.89 3.27
N THR A 102 13.59 -1.19 4.39
CA THR A 102 14.50 -2.34 4.49
C THR A 102 13.70 -3.64 4.44
N ALA A 103 12.59 -3.75 5.19
CA ALA A 103 11.66 -4.88 5.08
C ALA A 103 11.17 -5.06 3.64
N THR A 104 10.78 -3.98 2.99
CA THR A 104 10.34 -4.00 1.59
C THR A 104 11.40 -4.58 0.67
N ASN A 105 12.64 -4.07 0.74
CA ASN A 105 13.72 -4.52 -0.13
C ASN A 105 14.10 -5.98 0.12
N ALA A 106 14.10 -6.42 1.38
CA ALA A 106 14.35 -7.82 1.74
C ALA A 106 13.30 -8.76 1.12
N LEU A 107 12.01 -8.39 1.19
CA LEU A 107 10.94 -9.16 0.56
C LEU A 107 11.06 -9.14 -0.98
N LEU A 108 11.42 -8.01 -1.59
CA LEU A 108 11.66 -7.89 -3.03
C LEU A 108 12.83 -8.75 -3.51
N ASN A 109 13.90 -8.87 -2.72
CA ASN A 109 15.02 -9.75 -3.01
C ASN A 109 14.61 -11.22 -2.88
N TYR A 110 13.92 -11.57 -1.79
CA TYR A 110 13.52 -12.95 -1.50
C TYR A 110 12.59 -13.53 -2.57
N TYR A 111 11.57 -12.77 -2.98
CA TYR A 111 10.57 -13.22 -3.95
C TYR A 111 10.90 -12.87 -5.41
N ASN A 112 11.96 -12.12 -5.65
CA ASN A 112 12.35 -11.54 -6.93
C ASN A 112 11.40 -10.42 -7.41
N ILE A 113 11.92 -9.22 -7.47
CA ILE A 113 11.17 -8.02 -7.88
C ILE A 113 10.46 -8.16 -9.24
N ASN A 114 11.10 -8.84 -10.21
CA ASN A 114 10.51 -9.03 -11.54
C ASN A 114 9.31 -9.98 -11.47
N THR A 115 9.38 -11.05 -10.69
CA THR A 115 8.26 -11.99 -10.50
C THR A 115 7.05 -11.27 -9.88
N ILE A 116 7.27 -10.43 -8.87
CA ILE A 116 6.20 -9.64 -8.27
C ILE A 116 5.63 -8.64 -9.28
N ASN A 117 6.50 -7.95 -10.04
CA ASN A 117 6.05 -7.01 -11.06
C ASN A 117 5.23 -7.69 -12.14
N ASP A 118 5.66 -8.85 -12.62
CA ASP A 118 4.94 -9.61 -13.64
C ASP A 118 3.55 -10.03 -13.15
N TYR A 119 3.44 -10.50 -11.89
CA TYR A 119 2.15 -10.79 -11.26
C TYR A 119 1.25 -9.54 -11.24
N LEU A 120 1.78 -8.39 -10.80
CA LEU A 120 1.01 -7.15 -10.74
C LEU A 120 0.52 -6.70 -12.12
N GLN A 121 1.38 -6.73 -13.14
CA GLN A 121 1.03 -6.33 -14.50
C GLN A 121 0.04 -7.28 -15.19
N GLN A 122 0.05 -8.58 -14.84
CA GLN A 122 -0.91 -9.54 -15.37
C GLN A 122 -2.30 -9.37 -14.76
N ASN A 123 -2.38 -8.93 -13.51
CA ASN A 123 -3.65 -8.87 -12.77
C ASN A 123 -4.25 -7.45 -12.69
N PHE A 124 -3.44 -6.39 -12.84
CA PHE A 124 -3.88 -5.01 -12.67
C PHE A 124 -3.34 -4.11 -13.78
N GLN A 125 -4.20 -3.21 -14.27
CA GLN A 125 -3.79 -2.24 -15.28
C GLN A 125 -3.02 -1.07 -14.65
N ASN A 126 -2.03 -0.55 -15.37
CA ASN A 126 -1.33 0.69 -15.01
C ASN A 126 -0.65 0.67 -13.62
N ILE A 127 -0.19 -0.50 -13.19
CA ILE A 127 0.66 -0.65 -12.01
C ILE A 127 2.05 -1.18 -12.42
N SER A 128 3.10 -0.66 -11.82
CA SER A 128 4.46 -1.13 -12.09
C SER A 128 5.32 -1.08 -10.83
N LEU A 129 6.04 -2.17 -10.58
CA LEU A 129 7.08 -2.29 -9.56
C LEU A 129 8.44 -2.30 -10.26
N GLY A 130 8.95 -1.11 -10.58
CA GLY A 130 10.14 -0.92 -11.44
C GLY A 130 11.46 -0.85 -10.67
N ARG A 131 11.47 -0.60 -9.36
CA ARG A 131 12.70 -0.40 -8.59
C ARG A 131 12.58 -0.75 -7.11
N PHE A 132 13.71 -1.06 -6.51
CA PHE A 132 13.88 -1.13 -5.06
C PHE A 132 13.69 0.24 -4.39
N LEU A 133 13.23 0.23 -3.13
CA LEU A 133 13.04 1.45 -2.36
C LEU A 133 14.40 2.09 -2.01
N MET A 134 14.48 3.41 -2.07
CA MET A 134 15.67 4.21 -1.74
C MET A 134 16.93 3.90 -2.60
N LYS A 135 16.83 3.08 -3.66
CA LYS A 135 17.93 2.82 -4.59
C LYS A 135 17.77 3.66 -5.85
N LYS A 136 18.91 4.09 -6.43
CA LYS A 136 18.92 4.80 -7.71
C LYS A 136 18.44 3.87 -8.83
N SER A 137 17.56 4.36 -9.69
CA SER A 137 17.04 3.64 -10.85
C SER A 137 16.56 4.63 -11.91
N THR A 138 16.56 4.20 -13.15
CA THR A 138 15.88 4.89 -14.27
C THR A 138 14.41 4.53 -14.37
N LYS A 139 13.98 3.46 -13.67
CA LYS A 139 12.58 3.01 -13.58
C LYS A 139 11.93 3.56 -12.32
N GLU A 140 10.61 3.68 -12.33
CA GLU A 140 9.81 4.10 -11.17
C GLU A 140 8.78 3.05 -10.78
N ASN A 141 8.32 3.11 -9.53
CA ASN A 141 7.15 2.40 -9.07
C ASN A 141 5.94 3.28 -9.31
N THR A 142 4.96 2.79 -10.05
CA THR A 142 3.80 3.60 -10.48
C THR A 142 2.49 2.87 -10.25
N CYS A 143 1.41 3.64 -10.12
CA CYS A 143 0.04 3.15 -10.04
C CYS A 143 -0.96 4.23 -10.47
N THR A 144 -2.22 3.85 -10.60
CA THR A 144 -3.37 4.76 -10.66
C THR A 144 -4.19 4.65 -9.37
N ALA A 145 -5.09 5.59 -9.11
CA ALA A 145 -6.00 5.47 -7.97
C ALA A 145 -6.89 4.23 -8.08
N ASN A 146 -7.42 3.95 -9.29
CA ASN A 146 -8.26 2.78 -9.52
C ASN A 146 -7.49 1.47 -9.38
N SER A 147 -6.28 1.34 -9.97
CA SER A 147 -5.52 0.09 -9.85
C SER A 147 -5.11 -0.19 -8.41
N MET A 148 -4.78 0.85 -7.64
CA MET A 148 -4.42 0.67 -6.24
C MET A 148 -5.64 0.35 -5.36
N MET A 149 -6.82 0.89 -5.70
CA MET A 149 -8.08 0.51 -5.07
C MET A 149 -8.41 -0.97 -5.30
N ASP A 150 -8.24 -1.46 -6.54
CA ASP A 150 -8.47 -2.87 -6.86
C ASP A 150 -7.53 -3.80 -6.08
N VAL A 151 -6.24 -3.44 -5.99
CA VAL A 151 -5.25 -4.14 -5.16
C VAL A 151 -5.68 -4.16 -3.69
N PHE A 152 -6.08 -3.01 -3.16
CA PHE A 152 -6.44 -2.85 -1.75
C PHE A 152 -7.69 -3.65 -1.38
N GLU A 153 -8.74 -3.57 -2.19
CA GLU A 153 -9.97 -4.34 -1.96
C GLU A 153 -9.70 -5.86 -2.00
N LYS A 154 -8.89 -6.31 -2.98
CA LYS A 154 -8.52 -7.71 -3.12
C LYS A 154 -7.72 -8.20 -1.91
N LEU A 155 -6.73 -7.43 -1.48
CA LEU A 155 -5.91 -7.71 -0.30
C LEU A 155 -6.75 -7.81 0.99
N LEU A 156 -7.78 -6.96 1.15
CA LEU A 156 -8.64 -6.95 2.33
C LEU A 156 -9.80 -7.95 2.27
N ALA A 157 -9.99 -8.66 1.15
CA ALA A 157 -11.04 -9.66 0.98
C ALA A 157 -10.58 -11.07 1.40
N ALA A 158 -9.28 -11.32 1.46
CA ALA A 158 -8.74 -12.63 1.80
C ALA A 158 -8.95 -12.99 3.27
N ASN A 159 -8.94 -14.30 3.55
CA ASN A 159 -9.08 -14.84 4.90
C ASN A 159 -8.11 -16.02 5.09
N ASN A 160 -6.85 -15.72 5.27
CA ASN A 160 -5.79 -16.67 5.51
C ASN A 160 -4.78 -16.12 6.54
N LYS A 161 -3.70 -16.84 6.82
CA LYS A 161 -2.71 -16.42 7.81
C LYS A 161 -2.00 -15.12 7.41
N VAL A 162 -1.73 -14.90 6.12
CA VAL A 162 -1.11 -13.68 5.61
C VAL A 162 -2.06 -12.50 5.78
N SER A 163 -3.34 -12.66 5.43
CA SER A 163 -4.34 -11.59 5.58
C SER A 163 -4.52 -11.14 7.02
N HIS A 164 -4.36 -12.01 8.02
CA HIS A 164 -4.38 -11.61 9.43
C HIS A 164 -3.22 -10.65 9.76
N VAL A 165 -2.01 -10.93 9.27
CA VAL A 165 -0.85 -10.03 9.44
C VAL A 165 -1.09 -8.70 8.72
N VAL A 166 -1.58 -8.75 7.48
CA VAL A 166 -1.89 -7.56 6.67
C VAL A 166 -2.93 -6.67 7.35
N LEU A 167 -4.06 -7.25 7.77
CA LEU A 167 -5.13 -6.51 8.44
C LEU A 167 -4.64 -5.88 9.75
N ASN A 168 -3.87 -6.63 10.54
CA ASN A 168 -3.27 -6.10 11.76
C ASN A 168 -2.34 -4.90 11.46
N ALA A 169 -1.44 -5.03 10.51
CA ALA A 169 -0.49 -3.99 10.14
C ALA A 169 -1.19 -2.72 9.61
N LEU A 170 -2.19 -2.86 8.73
CA LEU A 170 -2.94 -1.73 8.18
C LEU A 170 -3.82 -1.03 9.23
N LYS A 171 -4.36 -1.78 10.20
CA LYS A 171 -5.10 -1.22 11.33
C LYS A 171 -4.20 -0.42 12.27
N HIS A 172 -2.93 -0.82 12.41
CA HIS A 172 -1.92 -0.18 13.25
C HIS A 172 -0.93 0.69 12.44
N GLN A 173 -1.31 1.08 11.22
CA GLN A 173 -0.52 2.03 10.42
C GLN A 173 -0.21 3.28 11.25
N GLU A 174 1.07 3.62 11.39
CA GLU A 174 1.52 4.72 12.25
C GLU A 174 1.20 6.10 11.67
N VAL A 175 1.25 6.25 10.35
CA VAL A 175 0.98 7.53 9.68
C VAL A 175 -0.53 7.68 9.45
N ARG A 176 -1.18 8.45 10.30
CA ARG A 176 -2.65 8.65 10.31
C ARG A 176 -3.06 10.12 10.22
N ASN A 177 -2.29 10.92 9.51
CA ASN A 177 -2.46 12.38 9.43
C ASN A 177 -3.14 12.87 8.13
N LYS A 178 -3.73 11.96 7.32
CA LYS A 178 -4.41 12.27 6.06
C LYS A 178 -5.89 11.85 6.10
N LEU A 179 -6.35 10.94 5.26
CA LEU A 179 -7.75 10.51 5.19
C LEU A 179 -8.32 10.08 6.55
N VAL A 180 -7.49 9.44 7.37
CA VAL A 180 -7.91 8.88 8.66
C VAL A 180 -7.74 9.83 9.85
N ALA A 181 -7.16 11.02 9.65
CA ALA A 181 -6.83 11.97 10.72
C ALA A 181 -8.03 12.37 11.59
N TYR A 182 -9.20 12.43 10.98
CA TYR A 182 -10.44 12.85 11.64
C TYR A 182 -11.51 11.76 11.58
N SER A 183 -11.10 10.49 11.48
CA SER A 183 -12.05 9.37 11.44
C SER A 183 -12.84 9.30 12.74
N ASN A 184 -14.16 9.06 12.61
CA ASN A 184 -15.01 8.86 13.78
C ASN A 184 -14.63 7.52 14.45
N PRO A 185 -14.47 7.47 15.79
CA PRO A 185 -14.10 6.24 16.52
C PRO A 185 -15.02 5.02 16.31
N LYS A 186 -16.22 5.25 15.80
CA LYS A 186 -17.14 4.15 15.45
C LYS A 186 -16.68 3.30 14.27
N TYR A 187 -15.76 3.83 13.44
CA TYR A 187 -15.21 3.08 12.30
C TYR A 187 -13.96 2.32 12.71
N GLU A 188 -13.90 1.04 12.34
CA GLU A 188 -12.64 0.34 12.22
C GLU A 188 -11.95 0.81 10.94
N VAL A 189 -10.68 1.19 11.04
CA VAL A 189 -9.97 1.83 9.94
C VAL A 189 -8.68 1.11 9.64
N PHE A 190 -8.50 0.80 8.34
CA PHE A 190 -7.29 0.24 7.76
C PHE A 190 -6.75 1.24 6.74
N ASN A 191 -5.48 1.60 6.79
CA ASN A 191 -4.94 2.53 5.81
C ASN A 191 -3.48 2.27 5.46
N LYS A 192 -3.07 2.80 4.31
CA LYS A 192 -1.67 2.88 3.89
C LYS A 192 -1.39 4.21 3.24
N THR A 193 -0.35 4.89 3.72
CA THR A 193 0.13 6.13 3.13
C THR A 193 1.29 5.91 2.16
N GLY A 194 1.49 6.86 1.25
CA GLY A 194 2.66 6.95 0.38
C GLY A 194 3.11 8.39 0.22
N GLU A 195 4.42 8.64 0.36
CA GLU A 195 4.98 9.99 0.27
C GLU A 195 6.30 10.00 -0.50
N LEU A 196 6.41 10.97 -1.39
CA LEU A 196 7.65 11.42 -2.02
C LEU A 196 7.68 12.96 -1.95
N LEU A 197 8.73 13.57 -2.48
CA LEU A 197 8.89 15.03 -2.44
C LEU A 197 7.67 15.79 -3.02
N HIS A 198 7.07 15.24 -4.07
CA HIS A 198 5.96 15.86 -4.81
C HIS A 198 4.70 15.01 -4.88
N GLU A 199 4.69 13.84 -4.26
CA GLU A 199 3.54 12.91 -4.24
C GLU A 199 3.06 12.70 -2.80
N GLN A 200 1.74 12.80 -2.63
CA GLN A 200 1.06 12.57 -1.36
C GLN A 200 -0.12 11.64 -1.61
N HIS A 201 -0.06 10.45 -1.03
CA HIS A 201 -1.08 9.42 -1.19
C HIS A 201 -1.58 8.93 0.17
N ASP A 202 -2.83 8.51 0.19
CA ASP A 202 -3.40 7.67 1.24
C ASP A 202 -4.52 6.83 0.63
N ILE A 203 -4.62 5.59 1.06
CA ILE A 203 -5.74 4.71 0.76
C ILE A 203 -6.26 4.17 2.07
N ALA A 204 -7.57 4.18 2.26
CA ALA A 204 -8.18 3.81 3.52
C ALA A 204 -9.50 3.09 3.35
N ARG A 205 -9.74 2.07 4.20
CA ARG A 205 -11.03 1.42 4.44
C ARG A 205 -11.60 1.88 5.76
N PHE A 206 -12.85 2.35 5.74
CA PHE A 206 -13.66 2.66 6.92
C PHE A 206 -14.79 1.65 7.01
N LYS A 207 -14.81 0.86 8.07
CA LYS A 207 -15.81 -0.18 8.30
C LYS A 207 -16.61 0.10 9.54
N ALA A 208 -17.95 0.14 9.42
CA ALA A 208 -18.88 0.24 10.55
C ALA A 208 -20.14 -0.59 10.26
N ASN A 209 -20.39 -1.61 11.05
CA ASN A 209 -21.49 -2.57 10.83
C ASN A 209 -21.40 -3.22 9.44
N ALA A 210 -22.45 -3.08 8.62
CA ALA A 210 -22.49 -3.58 7.25
C ALA A 210 -21.94 -2.60 6.20
N ASP A 211 -21.62 -1.36 6.59
CA ASP A 211 -21.09 -0.35 5.67
C ASP A 211 -19.58 -0.41 5.61
N VAL A 212 -19.06 -0.51 4.39
CA VAL A 212 -17.64 -0.41 4.05
C VAL A 212 -17.45 0.73 3.05
N ILE A 213 -16.54 1.65 3.35
CA ILE A 213 -16.18 2.75 2.47
C ILE A 213 -14.67 2.68 2.25
N ASP A 214 -14.26 2.58 0.99
CA ASP A 214 -12.87 2.63 0.54
C ASP A 214 -12.62 3.92 -0.22
N CYS A 215 -11.51 4.59 0.05
CA CYS A 215 -11.10 5.83 -0.64
C CYS A 215 -9.57 5.95 -0.69
#